data_b91474f2e2c6250fb51a53dc8caf9d7d
#
_entry.id   b91474f2e2c6250fb51a53dc8caf9d7d
#
_cell.length_a   1.000
_cell.length_b   1.000
_cell.length_c   1.000
_cell.angle_alpha   90.00
_cell.angle_beta   90.00
_cell.angle_gamma   90.00
#
_symmetry.space_group_name_H-M   'P 1'
#
loop_
_entity.id
_entity.type
_entity.pdbx_description
1 polymer ?
#
loop_
_entity_poly.entity_id
_entity_poly.type
_entity_poly.pdbx_seq_one_letter_code
_entity_poly.pdbx_strand_id
1 'polypeptide(L)'
;MSDITAGSAPRDPYRLGRSHGDGLFSATGHGEGGPASKFVTVAYGFWIFLLSDIIMFSGFFAAYAVLSKATADGPTGKDLFELTRVAAQTGLLLTSSFTGGLAMLASRRRSMAAAQFWLLVTGLFGAAFLFLEVQEFATMVNEQAGPSRSAFLSAFFALVGCHGTHVGLGLLWLGTMMAQLWVKGFRPEILRRVHCFSLFWHALDIIWVAIFTLVYLLGASS
;
A
#
# COMPACT_ATOMS: atom_id res chain seq x y z
N MET A 1 19.04 -67.31 -0.43
CA MET A 1 17.99 -66.99 0.57
C MET A 1 18.70 -66.32 1.73
N SER A 2 18.64 -65.01 1.80
CA SER A 2 18.99 -64.27 3.01
C SER A 2 18.29 -62.90 2.88
N ASP A 3 17.17 -62.82 3.60
CA ASP A 3 16.39 -61.57 3.81
C ASP A 3 17.24 -60.56 4.58
N ILE A 4 17.55 -59.43 3.93
CA ILE A 4 18.10 -58.27 4.61
C ILE A 4 16.88 -57.42 5.06
N THR A 5 16.50 -57.58 6.32
CA THR A 5 15.54 -56.69 6.98
C THR A 5 16.15 -55.28 7.06
N ALA A 6 15.61 -54.35 6.30
CA ALA A 6 15.93 -52.93 6.41
C ALA A 6 15.53 -52.43 7.81
N GLY A 7 16.54 -52.23 8.67
CA GLY A 7 16.38 -51.65 10.00
C GLY A 7 15.85 -50.22 9.88
N SER A 8 14.67 -49.95 10.41
CA SER A 8 14.17 -48.60 10.58
C SER A 8 15.09 -47.80 11.51
N ALA A 9 15.70 -46.73 10.98
CA ALA A 9 16.48 -45.82 11.82
C ALA A 9 15.63 -45.32 13.01
N PRO A 10 16.26 -45.18 14.20
CA PRO A 10 15.52 -44.70 15.37
C PRO A 10 14.94 -43.31 15.10
N ARG A 11 13.62 -43.19 15.37
CA ARG A 11 12.94 -41.88 15.26
C ARG A 11 13.52 -40.95 16.32
N ASP A 12 14.11 -39.87 15.90
CA ASP A 12 14.55 -38.76 16.75
C ASP A 12 13.33 -38.20 17.50
N PRO A 13 13.26 -38.35 18.85
CA PRO A 13 12.12 -37.90 19.64
C PRO A 13 11.94 -36.36 19.64
N TYR A 14 12.94 -35.61 19.17
CA TYR A 14 12.91 -34.15 19.04
C TYR A 14 12.63 -33.67 17.62
N ARG A 15 12.44 -34.57 16.68
CA ARG A 15 12.09 -34.24 15.31
C ARG A 15 10.58 -34.00 15.23
N LEU A 16 10.16 -32.77 15.48
CA LEU A 16 8.80 -32.32 15.25
C LEU A 16 8.45 -32.62 13.78
N GLY A 17 7.42 -33.44 13.58
CA GLY A 17 7.07 -34.09 12.33
C GLY A 17 6.90 -33.09 11.18
N ARG A 18 7.68 -33.27 10.10
CA ARG A 18 7.33 -32.73 8.79
C ARG A 18 6.19 -33.59 8.24
N SER A 19 4.97 -33.18 8.41
CA SER A 19 3.88 -33.67 7.59
C SER A 19 4.07 -33.06 6.19
N HIS A 20 4.38 -33.90 5.21
CA HIS A 20 4.28 -33.57 3.79
C HIS A 20 2.79 -33.52 3.46
N GLY A 21 2.18 -32.37 3.65
CA GLY A 21 0.82 -32.09 3.22
C GLY A 21 0.87 -30.73 2.55
N ASP A 22 0.66 -30.69 1.23
CA ASP A 22 0.42 -29.49 0.44
C ASP A 22 -0.87 -28.80 0.89
N GLY A 23 -0.84 -28.17 2.06
CA GLY A 23 -1.95 -27.42 2.62
C GLY A 23 -1.59 -25.95 2.78
N LEU A 24 -1.99 -25.11 1.84
CA LEU A 24 -1.88 -23.64 1.91
C LEU A 24 -2.63 -23.04 3.12
N PHE A 25 -3.34 -23.85 3.92
CA PHE A 25 -4.25 -23.39 4.98
C PHE A 25 -4.21 -24.25 6.24
N SER A 26 -3.07 -24.82 6.64
CA SER A 26 -2.98 -25.52 7.93
C SER A 26 -2.09 -24.74 8.89
N ALA A 27 -2.63 -23.72 9.52
CA ALA A 27 -2.00 -23.07 10.67
C ALA A 27 -3.00 -22.26 11.50
N THR A 28 -3.96 -22.95 12.11
CA THR A 28 -4.74 -22.39 13.22
C THR A 28 -4.88 -23.38 14.38
N GLY A 29 -4.00 -24.37 14.47
CA GLY A 29 -3.96 -25.33 15.57
C GLY A 29 -3.01 -24.85 16.66
N HIS A 30 -3.50 -24.85 17.89
CA HIS A 30 -2.72 -24.60 19.10
C HIS A 30 -1.50 -25.55 19.18
N GLY A 31 -0.29 -25.04 18.87
CA GLY A 31 0.98 -25.63 19.28
C GLY A 31 1.52 -26.84 18.52
N GLU A 32 0.78 -27.47 17.59
CA GLU A 32 1.23 -28.66 16.86
C GLU A 32 1.66 -28.40 15.40
N GLY A 33 1.58 -27.15 14.94
CA GLY A 33 2.04 -26.75 13.63
C GLY A 33 3.54 -26.52 13.62
N GLY A 34 4.27 -27.11 12.66
CA GLY A 34 5.65 -26.74 12.38
C GLY A 34 5.81 -25.25 12.07
N PRO A 35 7.04 -24.72 11.89
CA PRO A 35 7.28 -23.30 11.68
C PRO A 35 6.41 -22.76 10.55
N ALA A 36 5.75 -21.61 10.78
CA ALA A 36 4.86 -20.97 9.83
C ALA A 36 5.54 -20.82 8.45
N SER A 37 4.79 -20.97 7.38
CA SER A 37 5.34 -20.81 6.04
C SER A 37 5.95 -19.41 5.88
N LYS A 38 7.04 -19.28 5.11
CA LYS A 38 7.69 -17.96 4.83
C LYS A 38 6.70 -16.93 4.27
N PHE A 39 5.66 -17.37 3.60
CA PHE A 39 4.60 -16.49 3.10
C PHE A 39 3.82 -15.86 4.25
N VAL A 40 3.37 -16.64 5.22
CA VAL A 40 2.62 -16.17 6.39
C VAL A 40 3.47 -15.22 7.23
N THR A 41 4.74 -15.60 7.50
CA THR A 41 5.65 -14.76 8.30
C THR A 41 5.90 -13.41 7.65
N VAL A 42 6.16 -13.37 6.34
CA VAL A 42 6.39 -12.12 5.59
C VAL A 42 5.12 -11.28 5.53
N ALA A 43 3.96 -11.89 5.25
CA ALA A 43 2.69 -11.17 5.21
C ALA A 43 2.34 -10.57 6.57
N TYR A 44 2.54 -11.31 7.66
CA TYR A 44 2.29 -10.82 9.02
C TYR A 44 3.21 -9.65 9.40
N GLY A 45 4.52 -9.79 9.13
CA GLY A 45 5.48 -8.69 9.36
C GLY A 45 5.14 -7.44 8.56
N PHE A 46 4.66 -7.61 7.33
CA PHE A 46 4.23 -6.50 6.49
C PHE A 46 2.93 -5.84 6.99
N TRP A 47 2.00 -6.60 7.56
CA TRP A 47 0.83 -6.06 8.24
C TRP A 47 1.20 -5.17 9.43
N ILE A 48 2.20 -5.58 10.24
CA ILE A 48 2.70 -4.74 11.35
C ILE A 48 3.28 -3.43 10.81
N PHE A 49 4.02 -3.48 9.70
CA PHE A 49 4.52 -2.28 9.03
C PHE A 49 3.37 -1.35 8.60
N LEU A 50 2.33 -1.87 7.93
CA LEU A 50 1.17 -1.08 7.54
C LEU A 50 0.42 -0.48 8.74
N LEU A 51 0.34 -1.20 9.88
CA LEU A 51 -0.24 -0.65 11.11
C LEU A 51 0.57 0.54 11.64
N SER A 52 1.91 0.51 11.55
CA SER A 52 2.75 1.65 11.94
C SER A 52 2.50 2.87 11.07
N ASP A 53 2.31 2.67 9.75
CA ASP A 53 1.96 3.75 8.83
C ASP A 53 0.58 4.34 9.15
N ILE A 54 -0.43 3.50 9.43
CA ILE A 54 -1.77 3.96 9.82
C ILE A 54 -1.71 4.80 11.10
N ILE A 55 -0.91 4.40 12.10
CA ILE A 55 -0.72 5.16 13.34
C ILE A 55 -0.06 6.51 13.04
N MET A 56 0.95 6.54 12.18
CA MET A 56 1.61 7.77 11.75
C MET A 56 0.62 8.73 11.07
N PHE A 57 -0.16 8.24 10.11
CA PHE A 57 -1.19 9.04 9.44
C PHE A 57 -2.28 9.51 10.40
N SER A 58 -2.69 8.70 11.39
CA SER A 58 -3.66 9.14 12.41
C SER A 58 -3.14 10.32 13.23
N GLY A 59 -1.82 10.38 13.50
CA GLY A 59 -1.18 11.55 14.10
C GLY A 59 -1.29 12.81 13.23
N PHE A 60 -1.06 12.69 11.92
CA PHE A 60 -1.25 13.81 10.98
C PHE A 60 -2.71 14.25 10.87
N PHE A 61 -3.68 13.32 10.85
CA PHE A 61 -5.10 13.65 10.89
C PHE A 61 -5.48 14.39 12.17
N ALA A 62 -4.98 13.95 13.32
CA ALA A 62 -5.21 14.63 14.60
C ALA A 62 -4.63 16.05 14.59
N ALA A 63 -3.41 16.23 14.10
CA ALA A 63 -2.79 17.54 13.96
C ALA A 63 -3.61 18.45 13.02
N TYR A 64 -4.04 17.93 11.86
CA TYR A 64 -4.91 18.67 10.93
C TYR A 64 -6.23 19.07 11.60
N ALA A 65 -6.90 18.18 12.32
CA ALA A 65 -8.16 18.45 12.98
C ALA A 65 -8.05 19.60 14.00
N VAL A 66 -6.94 19.64 14.77
CA VAL A 66 -6.67 20.72 15.75
C VAL A 66 -6.35 22.03 15.05
N LEU A 67 -5.57 22.01 13.98
CA LEU A 67 -5.04 23.19 13.29
C LEU A 67 -5.92 23.70 12.16
N SER A 68 -7.01 23.01 11.81
CA SER A 68 -7.88 23.31 10.67
C SER A 68 -8.47 24.73 10.70
N LYS A 69 -8.63 25.33 11.88
CA LYS A 69 -9.15 26.70 12.08
C LYS A 69 -8.06 27.75 12.26
N ALA A 70 -6.78 27.34 12.31
CA ALA A 70 -5.65 28.25 12.58
C ALA A 70 -5.10 28.82 11.25
N THR A 71 -5.92 29.60 10.54
CA THR A 71 -5.62 30.16 9.22
C THR A 71 -4.80 31.45 9.24
N ALA A 72 -4.64 32.11 10.41
CA ALA A 72 -3.92 33.37 10.59
C ALA A 72 -4.33 34.45 9.56
N ASP A 73 -5.65 34.65 9.39
CA ASP A 73 -6.28 35.53 8.40
C ASP A 73 -5.87 35.22 6.94
N GLY A 74 -5.42 33.99 6.70
CA GLY A 74 -5.09 33.47 5.37
C GLY A 74 -6.28 32.75 4.71
N PRO A 75 -6.06 32.20 3.52
CA PRO A 75 -7.11 31.48 2.79
C PRO A 75 -7.60 30.25 3.57
N THR A 76 -8.90 30.00 3.46
CA THR A 76 -9.57 28.86 4.09
C THR A 76 -9.65 27.67 3.13
N GLY A 77 -10.08 26.50 3.63
CA GLY A 77 -10.30 25.34 2.78
C GLY A 77 -11.32 25.58 1.66
N LYS A 78 -12.34 26.44 1.90
CA LYS A 78 -13.32 26.83 0.87
C LYS A 78 -12.70 27.56 -0.30
N ASP A 79 -11.71 28.37 -0.04
CA ASP A 79 -11.06 29.22 -1.07
C ASP A 79 -10.05 28.44 -1.90
N LEU A 80 -9.49 27.37 -1.33
CA LEU A 80 -8.36 26.62 -1.92
C LEU A 80 -8.76 25.30 -2.58
N PHE A 81 -9.84 24.64 -2.10
CA PHE A 81 -10.13 23.26 -2.51
C PHE A 81 -11.06 23.19 -3.71
N GLU A 82 -10.54 22.83 -4.87
CA GLU A 82 -11.34 22.49 -6.06
C GLU A 82 -11.85 21.05 -5.97
N LEU A 83 -13.05 20.85 -5.40
CA LEU A 83 -13.63 19.52 -5.20
C LEU A 83 -13.71 18.68 -6.48
N THR A 84 -13.95 19.30 -7.65
CA THR A 84 -13.99 18.59 -8.95
C THR A 84 -12.64 17.95 -9.27
N ARG A 85 -11.55 18.67 -9.03
CA ARG A 85 -10.18 18.18 -9.25
C ARG A 85 -9.84 17.03 -8.31
N VAL A 86 -10.14 17.19 -7.02
CA VAL A 86 -9.88 16.16 -6.01
C VAL A 86 -10.75 14.92 -6.24
N ALA A 87 -12.01 15.09 -6.70
CA ALA A 87 -12.84 13.96 -7.10
C ALA A 87 -12.25 13.19 -8.30
N ALA A 88 -11.67 13.89 -9.28
CA ALA A 88 -10.97 13.26 -10.39
C ALA A 88 -9.71 12.50 -9.91
N GLN A 89 -8.91 13.09 -9.01
CA GLN A 89 -7.76 12.44 -8.38
C GLN A 89 -8.21 11.16 -7.64
N THR A 90 -9.30 11.23 -6.88
CA THR A 90 -9.89 10.06 -6.20
C THR A 90 -10.31 8.99 -7.19
N GLY A 91 -10.97 9.35 -8.29
CA GLY A 91 -11.34 8.43 -9.37
C GLY A 91 -10.14 7.73 -10.00
N LEU A 92 -9.04 8.46 -10.23
CA LEU A 92 -7.80 7.90 -10.76
C LEU A 92 -7.19 6.88 -9.79
N LEU A 93 -7.13 7.21 -8.50
CA LEU A 93 -6.52 6.34 -7.48
C LEU A 93 -7.36 5.08 -7.25
N LEU A 94 -8.69 5.19 -7.14
CA LEU A 94 -9.61 4.05 -7.04
C LEU A 94 -9.51 3.12 -8.26
N THR A 95 -9.41 3.69 -9.47
CA THR A 95 -9.20 2.91 -10.70
C THR A 95 -7.84 2.22 -10.69
N SER A 96 -6.80 2.90 -10.22
CA SER A 96 -5.46 2.33 -10.01
C SER A 96 -5.51 1.14 -9.04
N SER A 97 -6.22 1.29 -7.93
CA SER A 97 -6.41 0.23 -6.92
C SER A 97 -7.12 -0.99 -7.52
N PHE A 98 -8.19 -0.77 -8.27
CA PHE A 98 -8.90 -1.84 -8.98
C PHE A 98 -8.00 -2.59 -9.97
N THR A 99 -7.24 -1.86 -10.80
CA THR A 99 -6.30 -2.48 -11.76
C THR A 99 -5.15 -3.20 -11.07
N GLY A 100 -4.71 -2.72 -9.89
CA GLY A 100 -3.75 -3.40 -9.01
C GLY A 100 -4.27 -4.77 -8.54
N GLY A 101 -5.55 -4.85 -8.21
CA GLY A 101 -6.23 -6.12 -7.90
C GLY A 101 -6.25 -7.08 -9.09
N LEU A 102 -6.49 -6.59 -10.31
CA LEU A 102 -6.41 -7.38 -11.54
C LEU A 102 -4.98 -7.87 -11.82
N ALA A 103 -3.96 -7.05 -11.56
CA ALA A 103 -2.56 -7.44 -11.67
C ALA A 103 -2.22 -8.59 -10.71
N MET A 104 -2.74 -8.53 -9.47
CA MET A 104 -2.59 -9.60 -8.48
C MET A 104 -3.26 -10.90 -8.96
N LEU A 105 -4.47 -10.82 -9.52
CA LEU A 105 -5.18 -11.99 -10.06
C LEU A 105 -4.42 -12.60 -11.26
N ALA A 106 -3.92 -11.76 -12.19
CA ALA A 106 -3.11 -12.20 -13.31
C ALA A 106 -1.80 -12.89 -12.86
N SER A 107 -1.18 -12.36 -11.79
CA SER A 107 0.03 -12.95 -11.19
C SER A 107 -0.25 -14.32 -10.58
N ARG A 108 -1.39 -14.51 -9.92
CA ARG A 108 -1.83 -15.83 -9.40
C ARG A 108 -2.06 -16.83 -10.52
N ARG A 109 -2.61 -16.37 -11.66
CA ARG A 109 -2.80 -17.21 -12.87
C ARG A 109 -1.50 -17.44 -13.65
N ARG A 110 -0.37 -16.88 -13.19
CA ARG A 110 0.95 -16.97 -13.85
C ARG A 110 0.96 -16.46 -15.31
N SER A 111 0.08 -15.53 -15.65
CA SER A 111 0.05 -14.89 -16.95
C SER A 111 0.96 -13.64 -16.94
N MET A 112 2.16 -13.78 -17.54
CA MET A 112 3.18 -12.72 -17.53
C MET A 112 2.68 -11.45 -18.23
N ALA A 113 2.14 -11.59 -19.45
CA ALA A 113 1.67 -10.45 -20.25
C ALA A 113 0.55 -9.70 -19.53
N ALA A 114 -0.44 -10.42 -18.98
CA ALA A 114 -1.56 -9.80 -18.27
C ALA A 114 -1.10 -9.14 -16.96
N ALA A 115 -0.19 -9.76 -16.21
CA ALA A 115 0.34 -9.19 -14.97
C ALA A 115 1.12 -7.89 -15.25
N GLN A 116 2.00 -7.89 -16.25
CA GLN A 116 2.76 -6.70 -16.65
C GLN A 116 1.84 -5.59 -17.18
N PHE A 117 0.86 -5.94 -17.99
CA PHE A 117 -0.11 -4.98 -18.52
C PHE A 117 -0.88 -4.29 -17.40
N TRP A 118 -1.45 -5.06 -16.46
CA TRP A 118 -2.23 -4.48 -15.36
C TRP A 118 -1.37 -3.70 -14.38
N LEU A 119 -0.12 -4.12 -14.10
CA LEU A 119 0.83 -3.35 -13.30
C LEU A 119 1.17 -2.02 -13.98
N LEU A 120 1.38 -2.02 -15.30
CA LEU A 120 1.63 -0.79 -16.05
C LEU A 120 0.43 0.18 -15.96
N VAL A 121 -0.78 -0.31 -16.16
CA VAL A 121 -2.01 0.48 -16.06
C VAL A 121 -2.16 1.06 -14.65
N THR A 122 -1.93 0.26 -13.60
CA THR A 122 -1.90 0.72 -12.21
C THR A 122 -0.89 1.85 -12.01
N GLY A 123 0.32 1.69 -12.54
CA GLY A 123 1.37 2.69 -12.46
C GLY A 123 1.02 4.00 -13.19
N LEU A 124 0.39 3.91 -14.36
CA LEU A 124 -0.02 5.09 -15.12
C LEU A 124 -1.09 5.91 -14.38
N PHE A 125 -2.11 5.26 -13.80
CA PHE A 125 -3.12 5.95 -13.01
C PHE A 125 -2.55 6.54 -11.71
N GLY A 126 -1.67 5.80 -11.02
CA GLY A 126 -0.98 6.31 -9.83
C GLY A 126 -0.05 7.50 -10.16
N ALA A 127 0.65 7.46 -11.29
CA ALA A 127 1.50 8.58 -11.74
C ALA A 127 0.67 9.79 -12.15
N ALA A 128 -0.48 9.59 -12.80
CA ALA A 128 -1.40 10.67 -13.15
C ALA A 128 -1.96 11.34 -11.89
N PHE A 129 -2.33 10.56 -10.87
CA PHE A 129 -2.74 11.07 -9.56
C PHE A 129 -1.63 11.94 -8.95
N LEU A 130 -0.42 11.41 -8.82
CA LEU A 130 0.72 12.11 -8.22
C LEU A 130 1.07 13.39 -8.98
N PHE A 131 0.96 13.37 -10.30
CA PHE A 131 1.18 14.54 -11.14
C PHE A 131 0.17 15.67 -10.85
N LEU A 132 -1.12 15.33 -10.71
CA LEU A 132 -2.16 16.30 -10.35
C LEU A 132 -1.97 16.87 -8.94
N GLU A 133 -1.54 16.04 -7.99
CA GLU A 133 -1.24 16.46 -6.62
C GLU A 133 -0.06 17.43 -6.56
N VAL A 134 1.02 17.13 -7.27
CA VAL A 134 2.18 18.04 -7.37
C VAL A 134 1.82 19.36 -8.04
N GLN A 135 0.97 19.33 -9.09
CA GLN A 135 0.46 20.54 -9.72
C GLN A 135 -0.39 21.39 -8.76
N GLU A 136 -1.25 20.75 -7.96
CA GLU A 136 -2.06 21.42 -6.93
C GLU A 136 -1.15 22.15 -5.93
N PHE A 137 -0.15 21.47 -5.41
CA PHE A 137 0.83 22.06 -4.50
C PHE A 137 1.59 23.22 -5.12
N ALA A 138 2.03 23.07 -6.37
CA ALA A 138 2.71 24.16 -7.09
C ALA A 138 1.82 25.39 -7.28
N THR A 139 0.53 25.18 -7.58
CA THR A 139 -0.45 26.27 -7.69
C THR A 139 -0.63 26.99 -6.36
N MET A 140 -0.86 26.24 -5.26
CA MET A 140 -1.02 26.83 -3.92
C MET A 140 0.21 27.64 -3.48
N VAL A 141 1.42 27.14 -3.76
CA VAL A 141 2.66 27.86 -3.44
C VAL A 141 2.80 29.15 -4.25
N ASN A 142 2.44 29.13 -5.54
CA ASN A 142 2.46 30.32 -6.39
C ASN A 142 1.44 31.39 -5.96
N GLU A 143 0.31 30.97 -5.40
CA GLU A 143 -0.74 31.83 -4.84
C GLU A 143 -0.45 32.30 -3.41
N GLN A 144 0.80 32.18 -2.95
CA GLN A 144 1.23 32.56 -1.60
C GLN A 144 0.50 31.77 -0.47
N ALA A 145 -0.11 30.63 -0.79
CA ALA A 145 -0.74 29.69 0.13
C ALA A 145 0.20 28.52 0.46
N GLY A 146 1.49 28.80 0.64
CA GLY A 146 2.49 27.79 0.99
C GLY A 146 2.44 27.35 2.46
N PRO A 147 3.19 26.28 2.83
CA PRO A 147 3.13 25.68 4.17
C PRO A 147 3.57 26.63 5.30
N SER A 148 4.39 27.64 5.02
CA SER A 148 4.85 28.63 6.00
C SER A 148 3.82 29.74 6.29
N ARG A 149 2.72 29.81 5.55
CA ARG A 149 1.74 30.90 5.66
C ARG A 149 0.86 30.77 6.90
N SER A 150 0.43 29.56 7.26
CA SER A 150 -0.43 29.30 8.42
C SER A 150 -0.23 27.88 8.96
N ALA A 151 -0.63 27.67 10.23
CA ALA A 151 -0.57 26.34 10.84
C ALA A 151 -1.53 25.35 10.15
N PHE A 152 -2.68 25.83 9.67
CA PHE A 152 -3.59 25.04 8.82
C PHE A 152 -2.90 24.51 7.57
N LEU A 153 -2.25 25.38 6.80
CA LEU A 153 -1.53 25.00 5.58
C LEU A 153 -0.35 24.08 5.89
N SER A 154 0.41 24.34 6.97
CA SER A 154 1.49 23.43 7.39
C SER A 154 0.98 22.01 7.65
N ALA A 155 -0.15 21.86 8.37
CA ALA A 155 -0.75 20.55 8.65
C ALA A 155 -1.29 19.88 7.38
N PHE A 156 -1.91 20.65 6.49
CA PHE A 156 -2.39 20.18 5.19
C PHE A 156 -1.25 19.66 4.32
N PHE A 157 -0.21 20.48 4.09
CA PHE A 157 0.95 20.07 3.29
C PHE A 157 1.71 18.88 3.90
N ALA A 158 1.78 18.78 5.23
CA ALA A 158 2.41 17.65 5.90
C ALA A 158 1.61 16.35 5.67
N LEU A 159 0.28 16.37 5.84
CA LEU A 159 -0.57 15.20 5.69
C LEU A 159 -0.64 14.73 4.23
N VAL A 160 -1.02 15.62 3.30
CA VAL A 160 -1.19 15.29 1.89
C VAL A 160 0.16 15.00 1.23
N GLY A 161 1.20 15.79 1.54
CA GLY A 161 2.55 15.57 1.02
C GLY A 161 3.20 14.28 1.53
N CYS A 162 2.95 13.88 2.78
CA CYS A 162 3.36 12.57 3.29
C CYS A 162 2.69 11.45 2.50
N HIS A 163 1.37 11.57 2.22
CA HIS A 163 0.65 10.61 1.38
C HIS A 163 1.24 10.54 -0.03
N GLY A 164 1.43 11.67 -0.71
CA GLY A 164 2.02 11.73 -2.05
C GLY A 164 3.43 11.14 -2.11
N THR A 165 4.24 11.36 -1.06
CA THR A 165 5.56 10.72 -0.93
C THR A 165 5.45 9.20 -0.89
N HIS A 166 4.49 8.65 -0.14
CA HIS A 166 4.23 7.21 -0.09
C HIS A 166 3.77 6.66 -1.43
N VAL A 167 2.90 7.37 -2.15
CA VAL A 167 2.49 7.01 -3.53
C VAL A 167 3.70 7.01 -4.46
N GLY A 168 4.57 8.02 -4.39
CA GLY A 168 5.82 8.10 -5.17
C GLY A 168 6.75 6.92 -4.90
N LEU A 169 6.99 6.58 -3.63
CA LEU A 169 7.77 5.40 -3.25
C LEU A 169 7.11 4.09 -3.73
N GLY A 170 5.78 4.01 -3.68
CA GLY A 170 5.00 2.91 -4.21
C GLY A 170 5.18 2.74 -5.72
N LEU A 171 5.21 3.84 -6.49
CA LEU A 171 5.48 3.81 -7.94
C LEU A 171 6.90 3.34 -8.26
N LEU A 172 7.90 3.76 -7.49
CA LEU A 172 9.27 3.24 -7.62
C LEU A 172 9.33 1.75 -7.32
N TRP A 173 8.65 1.31 -6.27
CA TRP A 173 8.56 -0.12 -5.94
C TRP A 173 7.87 -0.90 -7.05
N LEU A 174 6.74 -0.41 -7.59
CA LEU A 174 6.04 -1.01 -8.73
C LEU A 174 6.99 -1.19 -9.93
N GLY A 175 7.76 -0.16 -10.29
CA GLY A 175 8.75 -0.24 -11.38
C GLY A 175 9.79 -1.31 -11.14
N THR A 176 10.35 -1.40 -9.92
CA THR A 176 11.32 -2.45 -9.57
C THR A 176 10.70 -3.84 -9.63
N MET A 177 9.43 -3.98 -9.26
CA MET A 177 8.72 -5.26 -9.32
C MET A 177 8.41 -5.68 -10.76
N MET A 178 8.03 -4.76 -11.62
CA MET A 178 7.84 -5.03 -13.05
C MET A 178 9.15 -5.54 -13.67
N ALA A 179 10.28 -4.89 -13.38
CA ALA A 179 11.60 -5.33 -13.84
C ALA A 179 11.96 -6.73 -13.30
N GLN A 180 11.73 -6.99 -12.01
CA GLN A 180 12.00 -8.29 -11.40
C GLN A 180 11.13 -9.40 -11.97
N LEU A 181 9.85 -9.12 -12.20
CA LEU A 181 8.92 -10.06 -12.80
C LEU A 181 9.35 -10.42 -14.24
N TRP A 182 9.81 -9.42 -15.01
CA TRP A 182 10.31 -9.61 -16.37
C TRP A 182 11.54 -10.51 -16.42
N VAL A 183 12.54 -10.25 -15.53
CA VAL A 183 13.82 -10.96 -15.56
C VAL A 183 13.76 -12.33 -14.88
N LYS A 184 13.04 -12.44 -13.75
CA LYS A 184 13.05 -13.64 -12.88
C LYS A 184 11.80 -14.52 -13.01
N GLY A 185 10.75 -14.01 -13.64
CA GLY A 185 9.47 -14.72 -13.77
C GLY A 185 8.72 -14.87 -12.43
N PHE A 186 7.73 -15.78 -12.43
CA PHE A 186 6.87 -16.05 -11.26
C PHE A 186 7.54 -16.97 -10.23
N ARG A 187 8.63 -16.49 -9.60
CA ARG A 187 9.20 -17.19 -8.44
C ARG A 187 8.37 -16.93 -7.19
N PRO A 188 8.31 -17.86 -6.22
CA PRO A 188 7.56 -17.67 -4.97
C PRO A 188 7.92 -16.38 -4.23
N GLU A 189 9.17 -15.95 -4.31
CA GLU A 189 9.66 -14.69 -3.71
C GLU A 189 9.07 -13.47 -4.37
N ILE A 190 8.95 -13.47 -5.71
CA ILE A 190 8.36 -12.37 -6.46
C ILE A 190 6.86 -12.29 -6.18
N LEU A 191 6.15 -13.42 -6.16
CA LEU A 191 4.72 -13.45 -5.82
C LEU A 191 4.44 -12.89 -4.41
N ARG A 192 5.30 -13.16 -3.42
CA ARG A 192 5.19 -12.56 -2.10
C ARG A 192 5.34 -11.03 -2.14
N ARG A 193 6.30 -10.53 -2.91
CA ARG A 193 6.51 -9.07 -3.09
C ARG A 193 5.33 -8.42 -3.77
N VAL A 194 4.76 -9.06 -4.82
CA VAL A 194 3.53 -8.57 -5.48
C VAL A 194 2.38 -8.52 -4.49
N HIS A 195 2.26 -9.49 -3.61
CA HIS A 195 1.23 -9.50 -2.57
C HIS A 195 1.43 -8.35 -1.57
N CYS A 196 2.66 -8.16 -1.05
CA CYS A 196 2.96 -7.04 -0.15
C CYS A 196 2.72 -5.69 -0.82
N PHE A 197 3.12 -5.53 -2.08
CA PHE A 197 2.83 -4.33 -2.85
C PHE A 197 1.32 -4.07 -2.98
N SER A 198 0.54 -5.10 -3.30
CA SER A 198 -0.93 -4.97 -3.39
C SER A 198 -1.54 -4.51 -2.06
N LEU A 199 -1.10 -5.05 -0.92
CA LEU A 199 -1.55 -4.62 0.40
C LEU A 199 -1.19 -3.15 0.68
N PHE A 200 0.04 -2.76 0.36
CA PHE A 200 0.51 -1.38 0.53
C PHE A 200 -0.31 -0.41 -0.32
N TRP A 201 -0.53 -0.73 -1.60
CA TRP A 201 -1.27 0.12 -2.53
C TRP A 201 -2.71 0.34 -2.09
N HIS A 202 -3.41 -0.72 -1.68
CA HIS A 202 -4.77 -0.61 -1.14
C HIS A 202 -4.83 0.14 0.20
N ALA A 203 -3.81 0.00 1.07
CA ALA A 203 -3.74 0.76 2.31
C ALA A 203 -3.62 2.27 2.04
N LEU A 204 -2.79 2.67 1.05
CA LEU A 204 -2.68 4.08 0.63
C LEU A 204 -3.99 4.61 0.07
N ASP A 205 -4.71 3.81 -0.71
CA ASP A 205 -6.02 4.17 -1.26
C ASP A 205 -7.05 4.43 -0.14
N ILE A 206 -7.06 3.61 0.90
CA ILE A 206 -7.92 3.82 2.08
C ILE A 206 -7.54 5.13 2.80
N ILE A 207 -6.26 5.41 2.97
CA ILE A 207 -5.78 6.66 3.58
C ILE A 207 -6.19 7.85 2.72
N TRP A 208 -6.10 7.75 1.39
CA TRP A 208 -6.56 8.81 0.48
C TRP A 208 -8.05 9.10 0.63
N VAL A 209 -8.91 8.08 0.68
CA VAL A 209 -10.35 8.25 0.90
C VAL A 209 -10.61 8.97 2.22
N ALA A 210 -9.84 8.68 3.28
CA ALA A 210 -9.93 9.41 4.54
C ALA A 210 -9.49 10.88 4.37
N ILE A 211 -8.40 11.16 3.65
CA ILE A 211 -7.94 12.53 3.33
C ILE A 211 -9.03 13.26 2.54
N PHE A 212 -9.55 12.66 1.47
CA PHE A 212 -10.62 13.23 0.67
C PHE A 212 -11.83 13.63 1.52
N THR A 213 -12.26 12.74 2.40
CA THR A 213 -13.46 12.97 3.23
C THR A 213 -13.21 13.99 4.34
N LEU A 214 -12.14 13.84 5.11
CA LEU A 214 -11.90 14.63 6.33
C LEU A 214 -11.24 15.98 6.04
N VAL A 215 -10.43 16.05 4.99
CA VAL A 215 -9.69 17.28 4.65
C VAL A 215 -10.45 18.10 3.61
N TYR A 216 -10.74 17.51 2.46
CA TYR A 216 -11.34 18.24 1.35
C TYR A 216 -12.85 18.45 1.50
N LEU A 217 -13.64 17.40 1.75
CA LEU A 217 -15.11 17.55 1.87
C LEU A 217 -15.51 18.34 3.11
N LEU A 218 -14.96 18.02 4.30
CA LEU A 218 -15.28 18.75 5.51
C LEU A 218 -14.64 20.15 5.50
N GLY A 219 -13.42 20.31 4.99
CA GLY A 219 -12.73 21.60 4.87
C GLY A 219 -13.41 22.54 3.89
N ALA A 220 -14.03 22.05 2.81
CA ALA A 220 -14.81 22.87 1.88
C ALA A 220 -16.20 23.23 2.44
N SER A 221 -16.72 22.53 3.44
CA SER A 221 -18.03 22.78 4.05
C SER A 221 -17.97 23.71 5.27
N SER A 222 -16.82 23.86 5.91
CA SER A 222 -16.59 24.70 7.09
C SER A 222 -16.09 26.08 6.71
#